data_8b73089362aa21c98f6f2d4eaae1d253
#
_entry.id   8b73089362aa21c98f6f2d4eaae1d253
#
_cell.length_a   1.000
_cell.length_b   1.000
_cell.length_c   1.000
_cell.angle_alpha   90.00
_cell.angle_beta   90.00
_cell.angle_gamma   90.00
#
_symmetry.space_group_name_H-M   'P 1'
#
loop_
_entity.id
_entity.type
_entity.pdbx_description
1 polymer ?
#
loop_
_entity_poly.entity_id
_entity_poly.type
_entity_poly.pdbx_seq_one_letter_code
_entity_poly.pdbx_strand_id
1 'polypeptide(L)'
;MDCHVCRLHRIVSFEPAPLWQCWLMARIEDYAVVGDLQTGALVSTEGSIDWLCLPRFDSPACFSALLDTPDAGRWLLAPESGGACTRRSYRDGSLILETEWETPEGTVRVIDFMPPRDSVADIVRIVEGVSGSVRMHSELALRFDYGHIIPWVRRDEWGLHAVAGPDAVYFCTPAPLHGENMHTVSDFTVSAGERVPFVLTWAPSHVGRPHIVDPEQVLDTTHAFWRGWASQCKVKGEYHEAVVRSLVTLKALTYGPTGGIVAAVTTSLPEQLGGPRNWDYRYCWLRDTTMTLQALLAAGYTAEAAAWRDWLLRAVAGDPADLQIMYGIHGERRLPEMELPWLKGYENSAPVRIGNGAAEQLQLDVWGEVLDCLALTRNSLLTHPDESWDVQCALMRHLETIWDQPDNGLWEMRGPRRHFTHSKVMAWVAADRMVKGVRESGLPGPVERWEALRDTIRRDVMANGFDAGRNTFVQSYGRPELDASLLLIPRVGFLPPDDPRVIGTIEAIQRELTEDGFVLRYRPAESDDGLPGDEGVFLACSFWLVEALLGAGRHEESRKLFERLLELRNDVGLLSEEWAVRAGRQLGNTPQAFSHFALVTSALELHQDTVRRSDTPIPPESVGTR
;
A
#
# COMPACT_ATOMS: atom_id res chain seq x y z
N MET A 1 -32.81 -67.51 -30.74
CA MET A 1 -31.42 -67.48 -31.26
C MET A 1 -30.76 -66.28 -30.59
N ASP A 2 -30.02 -66.58 -29.56
CA ASP A 2 -29.35 -65.67 -28.66
C ASP A 2 -28.10 -65.06 -29.29
N CYS A 3 -27.90 -63.82 -29.16
CA CYS A 3 -26.65 -63.18 -29.47
C CYS A 3 -26.16 -62.36 -28.24
N HIS A 4 -25.21 -63.00 -27.51
CA HIS A 4 -24.50 -62.36 -26.39
C HIS A 4 -23.52 -61.32 -26.91
N VAL A 5 -23.73 -60.07 -26.50
CA VAL A 5 -22.75 -58.98 -26.65
C VAL A 5 -22.03 -58.79 -25.32
N CYS A 6 -20.76 -59.22 -25.24
CA CYS A 6 -19.85 -58.93 -24.15
C CYS A 6 -19.58 -57.43 -24.08
N ARG A 7 -20.01 -56.77 -23.00
CA ARG A 7 -19.55 -55.44 -22.61
C ARG A 7 -18.21 -55.55 -21.88
N LEU A 8 -17.15 -55.19 -22.56
CA LEU A 8 -15.86 -54.85 -21.93
C LEU A 8 -16.00 -53.51 -21.20
N HIS A 9 -16.08 -53.57 -19.88
CA HIS A 9 -15.86 -52.37 -19.03
C HIS A 9 -14.38 -52.07 -19.05
N ARG A 10 -13.99 -51.00 -19.76
CA ARG A 10 -12.70 -50.32 -19.52
C ARG A 10 -12.82 -49.66 -18.15
N ILE A 11 -12.09 -50.17 -17.17
CA ILE A 11 -11.77 -49.44 -15.94
C ILE A 11 -10.78 -48.38 -16.37
N VAL A 12 -11.27 -47.14 -16.51
CA VAL A 12 -10.40 -45.94 -16.61
C VAL A 12 -9.90 -45.74 -15.19
N SER A 13 -8.65 -46.09 -14.94
CA SER A 13 -7.94 -45.65 -13.73
C SER A 13 -7.83 -44.11 -13.81
N PHE A 14 -8.60 -43.42 -12.99
CA PHE A 14 -8.36 -42.00 -12.71
C PHE A 14 -7.06 -41.98 -11.88
N GLU A 15 -5.94 -41.64 -12.49
CA GLU A 15 -4.84 -41.07 -11.75
C GLU A 15 -5.34 -39.74 -11.17
N PRO A 16 -5.17 -39.49 -9.88
CA PRO A 16 -5.51 -38.18 -9.34
C PRO A 16 -4.68 -37.11 -10.09
N ALA A 17 -5.34 -36.09 -10.58
CA ALA A 17 -4.66 -34.97 -11.20
C ALA A 17 -3.58 -34.45 -10.25
N PRO A 18 -2.39 -34.11 -10.75
CA PRO A 18 -1.33 -33.53 -9.92
C PRO A 18 -1.89 -32.35 -9.13
N LEU A 19 -1.47 -32.16 -7.88
CA LEU A 19 -2.00 -31.13 -6.97
C LEU A 19 -1.93 -29.70 -7.53
N TRP A 20 -1.00 -29.41 -8.45
CA TRP A 20 -0.89 -28.14 -9.17
C TRP A 20 -2.01 -27.87 -10.20
N GLN A 21 -2.84 -28.88 -10.55
CA GLN A 21 -4.03 -28.68 -11.41
C GLN A 21 -5.28 -28.20 -10.64
N CYS A 22 -5.27 -28.22 -9.31
CA CYS A 22 -6.33 -27.64 -8.48
C CYS A 22 -5.91 -26.24 -8.03
N TRP A 23 -6.06 -25.24 -8.90
CA TRP A 23 -5.81 -23.85 -8.53
C TRP A 23 -6.89 -23.37 -7.55
N LEU A 24 -6.45 -22.99 -6.34
CA LEU A 24 -7.22 -22.21 -5.38
C LEU A 24 -6.59 -20.81 -5.38
N MET A 25 -7.41 -19.76 -5.50
CA MET A 25 -6.94 -18.38 -5.39
C MET A 25 -6.28 -18.19 -4.02
N ALA A 26 -5.03 -17.73 -4.01
CA ALA A 26 -4.32 -17.44 -2.76
C ALA A 26 -5.00 -16.27 -2.04
N ARG A 27 -4.93 -16.28 -0.71
CA ARG A 27 -5.47 -15.17 0.09
C ARG A 27 -4.59 -13.92 -0.05
N ILE A 28 -5.15 -12.74 0.23
CA ILE A 28 -4.38 -11.48 0.17
C ILE A 28 -3.17 -11.55 1.10
N GLU A 29 -3.33 -12.11 2.29
CA GLU A 29 -2.27 -12.33 3.26
C GLU A 29 -1.21 -13.36 2.85
N ASP A 30 -1.46 -14.16 1.82
CA ASP A 30 -0.49 -15.14 1.31
C ASP A 30 0.54 -14.52 0.34
N TYR A 31 0.38 -13.23 -0.02
CA TYR A 31 1.28 -12.58 -0.95
C TYR A 31 2.41 -11.81 -0.26
N ALA A 32 3.60 -11.92 -0.86
CA ALA A 32 4.75 -11.06 -0.62
C ALA A 32 4.97 -10.16 -1.83
N VAL A 33 5.53 -8.96 -1.63
CA VAL A 33 5.88 -8.04 -2.72
C VAL A 33 7.38 -8.08 -3.03
N VAL A 34 7.74 -8.12 -4.30
CA VAL A 34 9.09 -7.80 -4.80
C VAL A 34 8.98 -6.63 -5.76
N GLY A 35 9.96 -5.73 -5.80
CA GLY A 35 9.85 -4.51 -6.61
C GLY A 35 11.18 -3.86 -6.92
N ASP A 36 11.20 -3.06 -7.98
CA ASP A 36 12.37 -2.41 -8.57
C ASP A 36 12.34 -0.87 -8.48
N LEU A 37 11.47 -0.31 -7.63
CA LEU A 37 11.18 1.12 -7.46
C LEU A 37 10.49 1.77 -8.68
N GLN A 38 9.91 0.98 -9.58
CA GLN A 38 9.09 1.47 -10.70
C GLN A 38 7.85 0.61 -10.91
N THR A 39 7.91 -0.65 -10.48
CA THR A 39 6.79 -1.57 -10.40
C THR A 39 6.98 -2.59 -9.28
N GLY A 40 5.97 -3.41 -9.01
CA GLY A 40 6.04 -4.50 -8.05
C GLY A 40 5.26 -5.72 -8.49
N ALA A 41 5.78 -6.90 -8.14
CA ALA A 41 5.14 -8.19 -8.34
C ALA A 41 4.69 -8.78 -7.01
N LEU A 42 3.55 -9.49 -7.00
CA LEU A 42 3.06 -10.23 -5.85
C LEU A 42 3.33 -11.72 -6.02
N VAL A 43 4.06 -12.28 -5.05
CA VAL A 43 4.49 -13.69 -5.01
C VAL A 43 3.71 -14.40 -3.92
N SER A 44 2.94 -15.43 -4.28
CA SER A 44 2.15 -16.23 -3.32
C SER A 44 3.00 -17.24 -2.55
N THR A 45 2.45 -17.78 -1.45
CA THR A 45 3.05 -18.89 -0.69
C THR A 45 3.23 -20.16 -1.53
N GLU A 46 2.48 -20.29 -2.62
CA GLU A 46 2.57 -21.40 -3.57
C GLU A 46 3.70 -21.21 -4.60
N GLY A 47 4.42 -20.08 -4.56
CA GLY A 47 5.50 -19.77 -5.50
C GLY A 47 5.00 -19.21 -6.84
N SER A 48 3.78 -18.70 -6.92
CA SER A 48 3.22 -18.06 -8.11
C SER A 48 3.32 -16.55 -8.02
N ILE A 49 3.75 -15.90 -9.10
CA ILE A 49 3.61 -14.46 -9.32
C ILE A 49 2.28 -14.25 -10.04
N ASP A 50 1.27 -13.72 -9.32
CA ASP A 50 -0.10 -13.61 -9.83
C ASP A 50 -0.51 -12.16 -10.17
N TRP A 51 0.35 -11.20 -9.84
CA TRP A 51 0.18 -9.79 -10.16
C TRP A 51 1.49 -9.16 -10.59
N LEU A 52 1.48 -8.47 -11.74
CA LEU A 52 2.60 -7.68 -12.23
C LEU A 52 2.14 -6.70 -13.31
N CYS A 53 2.48 -5.43 -13.16
CA CYS A 53 2.34 -4.38 -14.16
C CYS A 53 3.70 -4.05 -14.76
N LEU A 54 3.81 -3.91 -16.06
CA LEU A 54 5.05 -3.53 -16.76
C LEU A 54 4.78 -2.45 -17.80
N PRO A 55 5.61 -1.41 -17.91
CA PRO A 55 6.86 -1.21 -17.14
C PRO A 55 6.68 -0.49 -15.80
N ARG A 56 5.50 0.07 -15.48
CA ARG A 56 5.26 0.95 -14.33
C ARG A 56 4.15 0.36 -13.46
N PHE A 57 4.03 0.88 -12.23
CA PHE A 57 2.91 0.50 -11.32
C PHE A 57 1.54 0.64 -11.98
N ASP A 58 1.30 1.75 -12.70
CA ASP A 58 0.03 2.10 -13.32
C ASP A 58 -0.12 1.60 -14.77
N SER A 59 0.85 0.83 -15.29
CA SER A 59 0.75 0.18 -16.60
C SER A 59 -0.27 -0.96 -16.58
N PRO A 60 -0.80 -1.37 -17.75
CA PRO A 60 -1.59 -2.58 -17.85
C PRO A 60 -0.83 -3.81 -17.32
N ALA A 61 -1.53 -4.67 -16.57
CA ALA A 61 -0.92 -5.86 -16.00
C ALA A 61 -0.58 -6.90 -17.10
N CYS A 62 0.57 -7.57 -16.94
CA CYS A 62 0.95 -8.72 -17.74
C CYS A 62 0.76 -10.05 -16.96
N PHE A 63 0.56 -9.97 -15.65
CA PHE A 63 0.03 -11.04 -14.81
C PHE A 63 -1.14 -10.48 -14.01
N SER A 64 -2.30 -11.10 -14.14
CA SER A 64 -3.55 -10.70 -13.47
C SER A 64 -4.36 -11.88 -12.93
N ALA A 65 -3.72 -13.03 -12.69
CA ALA A 65 -4.36 -14.19 -12.07
C ALA A 65 -4.94 -13.86 -10.67
N LEU A 66 -4.37 -12.87 -9.99
CA LEU A 66 -4.91 -12.31 -8.74
C LEU A 66 -6.37 -11.84 -8.87
N LEU A 67 -6.83 -11.43 -10.06
CA LEU A 67 -8.18 -10.91 -10.30
C LEU A 67 -9.05 -11.86 -11.13
N ASP A 68 -8.55 -13.05 -11.49
CA ASP A 68 -9.32 -14.07 -12.22
C ASP A 68 -8.68 -15.47 -12.00
N THR A 69 -8.46 -16.19 -13.05
CA THR A 69 -7.84 -17.53 -13.09
C THR A 69 -6.39 -17.45 -13.58
N PRO A 70 -5.60 -18.52 -13.45
CA PRO A 70 -4.25 -18.60 -14.01
C PRO A 70 -4.14 -18.21 -15.49
N ASP A 71 -5.20 -18.41 -16.26
CA ASP A 71 -5.26 -18.03 -17.68
C ASP A 71 -5.22 -16.52 -17.92
N ALA A 72 -5.50 -15.72 -16.90
CA ALA A 72 -5.33 -14.25 -16.96
C ALA A 72 -3.87 -13.79 -16.81
N GLY A 73 -2.94 -14.73 -16.67
CA GLY A 73 -1.50 -14.51 -16.60
C GLY A 73 -0.91 -14.68 -15.21
N ARG A 74 0.11 -15.56 -15.13
CA ARG A 74 0.90 -15.82 -13.92
C ARG A 74 2.26 -16.42 -14.26
N TRP A 75 3.11 -16.53 -13.24
CA TRP A 75 4.33 -17.30 -13.32
C TRP A 75 4.52 -18.16 -12.07
N LEU A 76 4.10 -19.43 -12.17
CA LEU A 76 4.32 -20.44 -11.13
C LEU A 76 5.76 -20.99 -11.21
N LEU A 77 6.39 -21.20 -10.06
CA LEU A 77 7.67 -21.90 -9.91
C LEU A 77 7.69 -22.56 -8.53
N ALA A 78 7.47 -23.89 -8.49
CA ALA A 78 7.29 -24.65 -7.26
C ALA A 78 7.73 -26.10 -7.42
N PRO A 79 7.88 -26.90 -6.33
CA PRO A 79 8.06 -28.34 -6.42
C PRO A 79 6.91 -29.03 -7.17
N GLU A 80 7.23 -29.98 -8.08
CA GLU A 80 6.22 -30.72 -8.85
C GLU A 80 5.30 -31.57 -7.94
N SER A 81 5.85 -32.12 -6.88
CA SER A 81 5.09 -32.89 -5.90
C SER A 81 4.10 -32.05 -5.08
N GLY A 82 4.10 -30.72 -5.27
CA GLY A 82 3.49 -29.80 -4.34
C GLY A 82 4.26 -29.79 -3.01
N GLY A 83 3.66 -29.30 -1.98
CA GLY A 83 4.24 -29.20 -0.65
C GLY A 83 3.81 -27.89 -0.01
N ALA A 84 3.73 -27.86 1.32
CA ALA A 84 3.51 -26.60 2.02
C ALA A 84 4.82 -25.81 2.04
N CYS A 85 4.72 -24.51 1.81
CA CYS A 85 5.80 -23.60 2.11
C CYS A 85 6.12 -23.74 3.62
N THR A 86 7.34 -24.15 3.94
CA THR A 86 7.75 -24.40 5.33
C THR A 86 8.34 -23.16 5.98
N ARG A 87 8.91 -22.28 5.17
CA ARG A 87 9.48 -21.01 5.60
C ARG A 87 9.45 -19.99 4.48
N ARG A 88 9.02 -18.78 4.80
CA ARG A 88 9.10 -17.64 3.90
C ARG A 88 9.58 -16.40 4.65
N SER A 89 10.55 -15.69 4.12
CA SER A 89 11.06 -14.48 4.74
C SER A 89 11.80 -13.61 3.73
N TYR A 90 11.84 -12.31 3.98
CA TYR A 90 12.77 -11.46 3.27
C TYR A 90 14.17 -11.54 3.88
N ARG A 91 15.21 -11.48 3.05
CA ARG A 91 16.56 -11.21 3.56
C ARG A 91 16.60 -9.88 4.33
N ASP A 92 17.44 -9.80 5.36
CA ASP A 92 17.50 -8.67 6.28
C ASP A 92 17.42 -7.30 5.59
N GLY A 93 16.35 -6.54 5.93
CA GLY A 93 16.14 -5.17 5.45
C GLY A 93 15.94 -5.04 3.93
N SER A 94 15.58 -6.11 3.21
CA SER A 94 15.45 -6.10 1.75
C SER A 94 14.05 -6.50 1.25
N LEU A 95 13.88 -6.45 -0.08
CA LEU A 95 12.76 -7.06 -0.82
C LEU A 95 13.21 -8.30 -1.61
N ILE A 96 14.23 -9.00 -1.16
CA ILE A 96 14.63 -10.30 -1.68
C ILE A 96 13.88 -11.34 -0.87
N LEU A 97 12.90 -11.99 -1.49
CA LEU A 97 12.06 -13.01 -0.87
C LEU A 97 12.73 -14.37 -0.97
N GLU A 98 12.80 -15.11 0.12
CA GLU A 98 13.22 -16.50 0.16
C GLU A 98 12.06 -17.36 0.62
N THR A 99 11.67 -18.34 -0.22
CA THR A 99 10.61 -19.28 0.07
C THR A 99 11.19 -20.71 0.04
N GLU A 100 11.01 -21.47 1.11
CA GLU A 100 11.50 -22.85 1.23
C GLU A 100 10.35 -23.84 1.26
N TRP A 101 10.57 -24.97 0.61
CA TRP A 101 9.68 -26.14 0.65
C TRP A 101 10.47 -27.37 1.07
N GLU A 102 9.89 -28.13 1.98
CA GLU A 102 10.34 -29.48 2.32
C GLU A 102 9.47 -30.48 1.59
N THR A 103 10.10 -31.36 0.80
CA THR A 103 9.46 -32.44 0.08
C THR A 103 10.05 -33.78 0.55
N PRO A 104 9.41 -34.94 0.24
CA PRO A 104 9.99 -36.23 0.55
C PRO A 104 11.37 -36.47 -0.08
N GLU A 105 11.67 -35.80 -1.20
CA GLU A 105 12.92 -35.94 -1.96
C GLU A 105 14.03 -34.99 -1.49
N GLY A 106 13.68 -33.95 -0.72
CA GLY A 106 14.64 -32.95 -0.24
C GLY A 106 14.03 -31.60 0.04
N THR A 107 14.89 -30.63 0.31
CA THR A 107 14.52 -29.22 0.57
C THR A 107 15.00 -28.35 -0.58
N VAL A 108 14.14 -27.47 -1.04
CA VAL A 108 14.42 -26.48 -2.09
C VAL A 108 14.07 -25.07 -1.62
N ARG A 109 14.83 -24.09 -2.05
CA ARG A 109 14.57 -22.66 -1.83
C ARG A 109 14.42 -21.95 -3.17
N VAL A 110 13.43 -21.06 -3.28
CA VAL A 110 13.33 -20.09 -4.38
C VAL A 110 13.61 -18.70 -3.83
N ILE A 111 14.49 -17.99 -4.52
CA ILE A 111 14.91 -16.61 -4.20
C ILE A 111 14.31 -15.70 -5.27
N ASP A 112 13.32 -14.91 -4.91
CA ASP A 112 12.57 -14.02 -5.79
C ASP A 112 12.93 -12.58 -5.52
N PHE A 113 13.27 -11.82 -6.57
CA PHE A 113 13.56 -10.39 -6.43
C PHE A 113 13.49 -9.64 -7.77
N MET A 114 13.40 -8.34 -7.66
CA MET A 114 13.56 -7.39 -8.76
C MET A 114 14.74 -6.48 -8.42
N PRO A 115 15.80 -6.41 -9.25
CA PRO A 115 16.88 -5.45 -9.05
C PRO A 115 16.35 -4.02 -9.16
N PRO A 116 16.80 -3.04 -8.34
CA PRO A 116 16.50 -1.64 -8.56
C PRO A 116 16.78 -1.26 -10.02
N ARG A 117 15.76 -0.71 -10.69
CA ARG A 117 15.79 -0.55 -12.15
C ARG A 117 16.80 0.50 -12.60
N ASP A 118 17.64 0.13 -13.53
CA ASP A 118 18.50 1.05 -14.29
C ASP A 118 17.83 1.45 -15.62
N SER A 119 17.66 0.51 -16.54
CA SER A 119 17.13 0.78 -17.89
C SER A 119 15.92 -0.08 -18.26
N VAL A 120 15.90 -1.33 -17.85
CA VAL A 120 14.83 -2.31 -18.12
C VAL A 120 14.33 -2.94 -16.83
N ALA A 121 13.15 -3.55 -16.88
CA ALA A 121 12.60 -4.25 -15.72
C ALA A 121 13.02 -5.71 -15.77
N ASP A 122 13.66 -6.18 -14.70
CA ASP A 122 14.05 -7.57 -14.53
C ASP A 122 13.33 -8.20 -13.34
N ILE A 123 12.83 -9.42 -13.53
CA ILE A 123 12.39 -10.30 -12.44
C ILE A 123 13.32 -11.49 -12.45
N VAL A 124 13.96 -11.74 -11.32
CA VAL A 124 14.91 -12.84 -11.14
C VAL A 124 14.34 -13.81 -10.12
N ARG A 125 14.31 -15.09 -10.49
CA ARG A 125 13.94 -16.20 -9.62
C ARG A 125 15.06 -17.23 -9.65
N ILE A 126 15.66 -17.56 -8.50
CA ILE A 126 16.76 -18.53 -8.42
C ILE A 126 16.28 -19.71 -7.59
N VAL A 127 16.26 -20.90 -8.20
CA VAL A 127 15.97 -22.15 -7.50
C VAL A 127 17.26 -22.72 -6.96
N GLU A 128 17.35 -22.92 -5.65
CA GLU A 128 18.51 -23.46 -4.93
C GLU A 128 18.15 -24.79 -4.28
N GLY A 129 18.87 -25.86 -4.62
CA GLY A 129 18.77 -27.14 -3.93
C GLY A 129 19.48 -27.06 -2.57
N VAL A 130 18.71 -27.13 -1.48
CA VAL A 130 19.25 -27.10 -0.11
C VAL A 130 19.67 -28.48 0.36
N SER A 131 18.84 -29.50 0.12
CA SER A 131 19.14 -30.90 0.43
C SER A 131 18.42 -31.85 -0.52
N GLY A 132 18.96 -33.04 -0.72
CA GLY A 132 18.36 -34.06 -1.58
C GLY A 132 18.36 -33.70 -3.05
N SER A 133 17.29 -34.09 -3.79
CA SER A 133 17.14 -33.79 -5.21
C SER A 133 15.66 -33.65 -5.52
N VAL A 134 15.20 -32.40 -5.73
CA VAL A 134 13.79 -32.06 -5.85
C VAL A 134 13.42 -31.79 -7.31
N ARG A 135 12.29 -32.37 -7.76
CA ARG A 135 11.71 -32.05 -9.05
C ARG A 135 10.91 -30.74 -8.96
N MET A 136 11.19 -29.81 -9.88
CA MET A 136 10.58 -28.49 -9.96
C MET A 136 9.72 -28.38 -11.21
N HIS A 137 8.64 -27.63 -11.08
CA HIS A 137 7.75 -27.24 -12.16
C HIS A 137 7.69 -25.73 -12.28
N SER A 138 7.86 -25.21 -13.49
CA SER A 138 7.65 -23.79 -13.81
C SER A 138 6.62 -23.66 -14.93
N GLU A 139 5.60 -22.84 -14.71
CA GLU A 139 4.58 -22.51 -15.71
C GLU A 139 4.46 -20.99 -15.85
N LEU A 140 4.82 -20.46 -17.01
CA LEU A 140 4.74 -19.04 -17.34
C LEU A 140 3.61 -18.81 -18.35
N ALA A 141 2.55 -18.13 -17.93
CA ALA A 141 1.45 -17.65 -18.74
C ALA A 141 1.56 -16.12 -18.91
N LEU A 142 2.25 -15.64 -19.94
CA LEU A 142 2.29 -14.22 -20.27
C LEU A 142 0.96 -13.80 -20.89
N ARG A 143 0.32 -12.76 -20.32
CA ARG A 143 -0.95 -12.18 -20.80
C ARG A 143 -0.91 -10.68 -20.57
N PHE A 144 -0.77 -9.92 -21.65
CA PHE A 144 -0.75 -8.47 -21.55
C PHE A 144 -2.18 -7.90 -21.49
N ASP A 145 -2.25 -6.61 -21.12
CA ASP A 145 -3.50 -5.85 -21.02
C ASP A 145 -4.55 -6.58 -20.16
N TYR A 146 -4.15 -6.90 -18.92
CA TYR A 146 -5.03 -7.56 -17.92
C TYR A 146 -5.63 -8.89 -18.44
N GLY A 147 -4.81 -9.72 -19.04
CA GLY A 147 -5.24 -11.03 -19.56
C GLY A 147 -5.78 -11.02 -20.99
N HIS A 148 -6.01 -9.84 -21.58
CA HIS A 148 -6.68 -9.70 -22.87
C HIS A 148 -5.82 -10.09 -24.06
N ILE A 149 -4.50 -9.89 -24.00
CA ILE A 149 -3.59 -10.11 -25.13
C ILE A 149 -2.62 -11.26 -24.86
N ILE A 150 -2.71 -12.33 -25.66
CA ILE A 150 -1.73 -13.40 -25.70
C ILE A 150 -0.58 -12.97 -26.61
N PRO A 151 0.69 -12.92 -26.12
CA PRO A 151 1.80 -12.47 -26.93
C PRO A 151 2.18 -13.47 -28.02
N TRP A 152 2.83 -12.95 -29.05
CA TRP A 152 3.52 -13.80 -29.99
C TRP A 152 4.88 -14.21 -29.45
N VAL A 153 5.10 -15.52 -29.23
CA VAL A 153 6.32 -16.07 -28.62
C VAL A 153 7.19 -16.71 -29.68
N ARG A 154 8.48 -16.39 -29.65
CA ARG A 154 9.54 -17.03 -30.45
C ARG A 154 10.60 -17.59 -29.52
N ARG A 155 11.24 -18.67 -29.95
CA ARG A 155 12.44 -19.21 -29.30
C ARG A 155 13.66 -18.86 -30.17
N ASP A 156 14.72 -18.42 -29.52
CA ASP A 156 16.02 -18.22 -30.10
C ASP A 156 17.13 -18.95 -29.32
N GLU A 157 18.39 -18.74 -29.65
CA GLU A 157 19.53 -19.35 -28.97
C GLU A 157 19.72 -18.90 -27.50
N TRP A 158 19.01 -17.82 -27.10
CA TRP A 158 19.14 -17.19 -25.79
C TRP A 158 17.94 -17.46 -24.86
N GLY A 159 16.87 -18.01 -25.36
CA GLY A 159 15.64 -18.27 -24.61
C GLY A 159 14.37 -17.96 -25.39
N LEU A 160 13.39 -17.33 -24.74
CA LEU A 160 12.13 -16.93 -25.37
C LEU A 160 12.04 -15.41 -25.51
N HIS A 161 11.43 -14.99 -26.59
CA HIS A 161 11.07 -13.61 -26.87
C HIS A 161 9.57 -13.53 -27.16
N ALA A 162 8.83 -12.82 -26.28
CA ALA A 162 7.39 -12.62 -26.38
C ALA A 162 7.10 -11.16 -26.70
N VAL A 163 6.23 -10.89 -27.69
CA VAL A 163 5.88 -9.53 -28.12
C VAL A 163 4.37 -9.36 -28.16
N ALA A 164 3.90 -8.22 -27.60
CA ALA A 164 2.50 -7.81 -27.64
C ALA A 164 2.41 -6.28 -27.77
N GLY A 165 2.22 -5.79 -28.99
CA GLY A 165 2.14 -4.34 -29.25
C GLY A 165 3.43 -3.60 -28.84
N PRO A 166 3.35 -2.64 -27.90
CA PRO A 166 4.52 -1.88 -27.45
C PRO A 166 5.46 -2.66 -26.54
N ASP A 167 5.03 -3.81 -26.03
CA ASP A 167 5.72 -4.57 -24.99
C ASP A 167 6.48 -5.76 -25.57
N ALA A 168 7.69 -5.99 -25.05
CA ALA A 168 8.46 -7.21 -25.29
C ALA A 168 8.99 -7.77 -23.97
N VAL A 169 8.96 -9.10 -23.86
CA VAL A 169 9.52 -9.82 -22.72
C VAL A 169 10.51 -10.85 -23.23
N TYR A 170 11.69 -10.89 -22.61
CA TYR A 170 12.74 -11.87 -22.84
C TYR A 170 12.82 -12.79 -21.63
N PHE A 171 12.76 -14.10 -21.85
CA PHE A 171 12.78 -15.08 -20.78
C PHE A 171 13.94 -16.05 -20.95
N CYS A 172 14.87 -16.06 -20.01
CA CYS A 172 16.13 -16.77 -20.07
C CYS A 172 16.29 -17.70 -18.86
N THR A 173 16.67 -18.96 -19.11
CA THR A 173 17.00 -19.95 -18.09
C THR A 173 17.82 -21.08 -18.72
N PRO A 174 18.72 -21.77 -17.97
CA PRO A 174 19.36 -23.00 -18.42
C PRO A 174 18.42 -24.21 -18.38
N ALA A 175 17.27 -24.13 -17.69
CA ALA A 175 16.29 -25.21 -17.63
C ALA A 175 15.64 -25.47 -19.00
N PRO A 176 15.21 -26.71 -19.31
CA PRO A 176 14.54 -27.03 -20.57
C PRO A 176 13.18 -26.33 -20.64
N LEU A 177 12.87 -25.71 -21.79
CA LEU A 177 11.60 -25.01 -22.02
C LEU A 177 10.81 -25.71 -23.13
N HIS A 178 9.50 -25.82 -22.95
CA HIS A 178 8.58 -26.25 -24.01
C HIS A 178 7.26 -25.44 -23.93
N GLY A 179 6.53 -25.40 -25.03
CA GLY A 179 5.22 -24.74 -25.08
C GLY A 179 4.10 -25.75 -24.88
N GLU A 180 3.15 -25.42 -24.01
CA GLU A 180 1.94 -26.21 -23.78
C GLU A 180 0.74 -25.25 -23.52
N ASN A 181 -0.38 -25.44 -24.25
CA ASN A 181 -1.61 -24.66 -24.06
C ASN A 181 -1.42 -23.13 -24.00
N MET A 182 -0.52 -22.59 -24.86
CA MET A 182 -0.13 -21.17 -24.83
C MET A 182 0.58 -20.73 -23.54
N HIS A 183 1.13 -21.66 -22.78
CA HIS A 183 2.03 -21.43 -21.65
C HIS A 183 3.45 -21.88 -22.03
N THR A 184 4.43 -21.37 -21.32
CA THR A 184 5.80 -21.86 -21.35
C THR A 184 6.04 -22.67 -20.11
N VAL A 185 6.38 -23.94 -20.29
CA VAL A 185 6.54 -24.91 -19.19
C VAL A 185 8.01 -25.36 -19.13
N SER A 186 8.46 -25.62 -17.90
CA SER A 186 9.78 -26.19 -17.61
C SER A 186 9.68 -27.16 -16.46
N ASP A 187 10.04 -28.41 -16.71
CA ASP A 187 10.19 -29.45 -15.70
C ASP A 187 11.68 -29.80 -15.60
N PHE A 188 12.23 -29.70 -14.39
CA PHE A 188 13.65 -29.91 -14.13
C PHE A 188 13.88 -30.42 -12.72
N THR A 189 15.08 -30.88 -12.46
CA THR A 189 15.47 -31.36 -11.12
C THR A 189 16.62 -30.48 -10.61
N VAL A 190 16.57 -30.12 -9.35
CA VAL A 190 17.65 -29.41 -8.66
C VAL A 190 18.16 -30.26 -7.51
N SER A 191 19.48 -30.50 -7.46
CA SER A 191 20.16 -31.27 -6.41
C SER A 191 20.81 -30.33 -5.38
N ALA A 192 21.12 -30.86 -4.20
CA ALA A 192 21.78 -30.10 -3.14
C ALA A 192 23.04 -29.37 -3.66
N GLY A 193 23.10 -28.05 -3.47
CA GLY A 193 24.18 -27.18 -3.92
C GLY A 193 24.07 -26.68 -5.35
N GLU A 194 23.08 -27.16 -6.13
CA GLU A 194 22.81 -26.63 -7.47
C GLU A 194 21.93 -25.37 -7.41
N ARG A 195 22.10 -24.47 -8.37
CA ARG A 195 21.28 -23.28 -8.56
C ARG A 195 20.84 -23.15 -10.01
N VAL A 196 19.54 -22.93 -10.21
CA VAL A 196 18.93 -22.80 -11.54
C VAL A 196 18.23 -21.45 -11.60
N PRO A 197 18.82 -20.46 -12.30
CA PRO A 197 18.24 -19.13 -12.43
C PRO A 197 17.20 -19.05 -13.55
N PHE A 198 16.23 -18.18 -13.35
CA PHE A 198 15.25 -17.72 -14.33
C PHE A 198 15.27 -16.19 -14.33
N VAL A 199 15.36 -15.58 -15.51
CA VAL A 199 15.33 -14.12 -15.68
C VAL A 199 14.25 -13.77 -16.69
N LEU A 200 13.33 -12.90 -16.30
CA LEU A 200 12.32 -12.29 -17.15
C LEU A 200 12.63 -10.81 -17.26
N THR A 201 12.96 -10.35 -18.46
CA THR A 201 13.32 -8.95 -18.75
C THR A 201 12.29 -8.33 -19.67
N TRP A 202 11.69 -7.20 -19.26
CA TRP A 202 10.82 -6.39 -20.11
C TRP A 202 11.61 -5.27 -20.79
N ALA A 203 11.30 -5.02 -22.06
CA ALA A 203 11.77 -3.84 -22.80
C ALA A 203 10.71 -3.38 -23.81
N PRO A 204 10.75 -2.12 -24.29
CA PRO A 204 9.89 -1.68 -25.38
C PRO A 204 10.14 -2.53 -26.64
N SER A 205 9.08 -2.99 -27.32
CA SER A 205 9.17 -3.95 -28.45
C SER A 205 9.95 -3.43 -29.66
N HIS A 206 10.06 -2.11 -29.81
CA HIS A 206 10.80 -1.45 -30.89
C HIS A 206 12.30 -1.25 -30.59
N VAL A 207 12.70 -1.53 -29.33
CA VAL A 207 14.11 -1.53 -28.94
C VAL A 207 14.67 -2.93 -29.14
N GLY A 208 15.92 -3.03 -29.62
CA GLY A 208 16.59 -4.32 -29.75
C GLY A 208 16.69 -5.05 -28.39
N ARG A 209 17.12 -6.32 -28.44
CA ARG A 209 17.28 -7.13 -27.24
C ARG A 209 18.12 -6.42 -26.18
N PRO A 210 17.60 -6.29 -24.93
CA PRO A 210 18.36 -5.71 -23.83
C PRO A 210 19.50 -6.63 -23.38
N HIS A 211 20.42 -6.09 -22.62
CA HIS A 211 21.38 -6.89 -21.88
C HIS A 211 20.62 -7.68 -20.80
N ILE A 212 20.80 -9.00 -20.77
CA ILE A 212 20.25 -9.85 -19.73
C ILE A 212 21.23 -9.86 -18.55
N VAL A 213 20.71 -9.59 -17.37
CA VAL A 213 21.50 -9.48 -16.16
C VAL A 213 22.09 -10.84 -15.74
N ASP A 214 23.26 -10.82 -15.07
CA ASP A 214 23.77 -11.98 -14.37
C ASP A 214 23.03 -12.16 -13.04
N PRO A 215 22.28 -13.25 -12.83
CA PRO A 215 21.41 -13.43 -11.68
C PRO A 215 22.12 -13.37 -10.33
N GLU A 216 23.35 -13.90 -10.25
CA GLU A 216 24.09 -13.92 -9.00
C GLU A 216 24.68 -12.54 -8.67
N GLN A 217 25.23 -11.86 -9.67
CA GLN A 217 25.76 -10.53 -9.49
C GLN A 217 24.68 -9.53 -9.09
N VAL A 218 23.49 -9.58 -9.74
CA VAL A 218 22.40 -8.66 -9.40
C VAL A 218 21.73 -9.01 -8.07
N LEU A 219 21.76 -10.26 -7.61
CA LEU A 219 21.32 -10.65 -6.27
C LEU A 219 22.15 -9.92 -5.21
N ASP A 220 23.48 -9.96 -5.36
CA ASP A 220 24.40 -9.31 -4.41
C ASP A 220 24.24 -7.80 -4.41
N THR A 221 24.15 -7.18 -5.58
CA THR A 221 23.99 -5.72 -5.70
C THR A 221 22.61 -5.26 -5.20
N THR A 222 21.54 -6.03 -5.44
CA THR A 222 20.21 -5.77 -4.91
C THR A 222 20.17 -5.84 -3.39
N HIS A 223 20.84 -6.86 -2.82
CA HIS A 223 20.94 -6.99 -1.36
C HIS A 223 21.72 -5.82 -0.75
N ALA A 224 22.84 -5.45 -1.36
CA ALA A 224 23.65 -4.31 -0.91
C ALA A 224 22.88 -2.99 -0.94
N PHE A 225 22.09 -2.76 -2.00
CA PHE A 225 21.22 -1.59 -2.13
C PHE A 225 20.22 -1.50 -0.98
N TRP A 226 19.41 -2.53 -0.79
CA TRP A 226 18.34 -2.53 0.22
C TRP A 226 18.90 -2.45 1.63
N ARG A 227 19.95 -3.22 1.93
CA ARG A 227 20.62 -3.19 3.23
C ARG A 227 21.23 -1.82 3.51
N GLY A 228 21.87 -1.20 2.51
CA GLY A 228 22.41 0.16 2.62
C GLY A 228 21.32 1.19 2.90
N TRP A 229 20.16 1.06 2.26
CA TRP A 229 19.01 1.92 2.48
C TRP A 229 18.40 1.69 3.88
N ALA A 230 18.08 0.44 4.24
CA ALA A 230 17.46 0.10 5.52
C ALA A 230 18.34 0.49 6.74
N SER A 231 19.67 0.43 6.59
CA SER A 231 20.61 0.80 7.65
C SER A 231 20.59 2.28 8.04
N GLN A 232 19.98 3.15 7.22
CA GLN A 232 19.84 4.58 7.52
C GLN A 232 18.74 4.85 8.57
N CYS A 233 17.89 3.84 8.88
CA CYS A 233 16.82 3.98 9.85
C CYS A 233 17.36 4.36 11.22
N LYS A 234 16.93 5.53 11.72
CA LYS A 234 17.31 6.05 13.04
C LYS A 234 16.42 5.56 14.17
N VAL A 235 15.31 4.92 13.84
CA VAL A 235 14.36 4.38 14.81
C VAL A 235 15.01 3.19 15.54
N LYS A 236 14.91 3.19 16.85
CA LYS A 236 15.38 2.09 17.71
C LYS A 236 14.24 1.71 18.67
N GLY A 237 14.37 0.57 19.31
CA GLY A 237 13.40 0.13 20.31
C GLY A 237 12.70 -1.18 19.94
N GLU A 238 11.70 -1.52 20.72
CA GLU A 238 11.01 -2.81 20.70
C GLU A 238 10.42 -3.17 19.32
N TYR A 239 9.86 -2.18 18.61
CA TYR A 239 9.18 -2.38 17.33
C TYR A 239 10.07 -2.14 16.10
N HIS A 240 11.40 -2.10 16.27
CA HIS A 240 12.36 -1.76 15.19
C HIS A 240 12.18 -2.62 13.94
N GLU A 241 12.02 -3.94 14.08
CA GLU A 241 11.81 -4.87 12.95
C GLU A 241 10.57 -4.49 12.13
N ALA A 242 9.43 -4.29 12.81
CA ALA A 242 8.17 -3.92 12.16
C ALA A 242 8.27 -2.56 11.45
N VAL A 243 8.95 -1.60 12.07
CA VAL A 243 9.21 -0.28 11.50
C VAL A 243 10.08 -0.38 10.25
N VAL A 244 11.21 -1.10 10.30
CA VAL A 244 12.10 -1.26 9.13
C VAL A 244 11.36 -1.97 7.99
N ARG A 245 10.59 -3.03 8.27
CA ARG A 245 9.79 -3.72 7.26
C ARG A 245 8.78 -2.77 6.60
N SER A 246 8.05 -1.98 7.38
CA SER A 246 7.09 -1.01 6.86
C SER A 246 7.77 0.10 6.05
N LEU A 247 8.93 0.60 6.49
CA LEU A 247 9.69 1.61 5.74
C LEU A 247 10.22 1.05 4.40
N VAL A 248 10.72 -0.18 4.38
CA VAL A 248 11.14 -0.87 3.13
C VAL A 248 9.95 -1.03 2.17
N THR A 249 8.77 -1.36 2.70
CA THR A 249 7.53 -1.44 1.91
C THR A 249 7.15 -0.07 1.33
N LEU A 250 7.18 1.00 2.13
CA LEU A 250 6.92 2.37 1.65
C LEU A 250 7.94 2.82 0.59
N LYS A 251 9.22 2.45 0.76
CA LYS A 251 10.24 2.68 -0.26
C LYS A 251 9.94 1.92 -1.56
N ALA A 252 9.45 0.67 -1.46
CA ALA A 252 9.04 -0.12 -2.61
C ALA A 252 7.87 0.50 -3.38
N LEU A 253 6.96 1.20 -2.70
CA LEU A 253 5.83 1.92 -3.28
C LEU A 253 6.24 3.30 -3.87
N THR A 254 7.47 3.72 -3.68
CA THR A 254 7.98 4.98 -4.22
C THR A 254 8.47 4.78 -5.65
N TYR A 255 7.91 5.55 -6.60
CA TYR A 255 8.36 5.54 -7.98
C TYR A 255 9.68 6.31 -8.12
N GLY A 256 10.78 5.59 -8.24
CA GLY A 256 12.15 6.12 -8.21
C GLY A 256 12.40 7.31 -9.14
N PRO A 257 11.95 7.30 -10.42
CA PRO A 257 12.23 8.38 -11.36
C PRO A 257 11.62 9.74 -10.99
N THR A 258 10.50 9.78 -10.28
CA THR A 258 9.80 11.05 -9.99
C THR A 258 9.67 11.36 -8.52
N GLY A 259 9.73 10.37 -7.65
CA GLY A 259 9.48 10.50 -6.22
C GLY A 259 8.00 10.36 -5.83
N GLY A 260 7.09 10.12 -6.77
CA GLY A 260 5.67 9.82 -6.49
C GLY A 260 5.53 8.52 -5.69
N ILE A 261 4.55 8.44 -4.79
CA ILE A 261 4.31 7.26 -3.96
C ILE A 261 2.90 6.75 -4.25
N VAL A 262 2.79 5.49 -4.74
CA VAL A 262 1.49 4.87 -4.97
C VAL A 262 0.87 4.35 -3.68
N ALA A 263 -0.46 4.38 -3.59
CA ALA A 263 -1.16 3.89 -2.41
C ALA A 263 -1.01 2.36 -2.24
N ALA A 264 -0.99 1.60 -3.36
CA ALA A 264 -0.68 0.17 -3.39
C ALA A 264 -0.17 -0.24 -4.78
N VAL A 265 0.43 -1.45 -4.90
CA VAL A 265 0.85 -2.00 -6.21
C VAL A 265 -0.31 -2.62 -6.98
N THR A 266 -1.46 -2.81 -6.36
CA THR A 266 -2.64 -3.52 -6.90
C THR A 266 -3.77 -2.59 -7.27
N THR A 267 -4.69 -3.12 -8.07
CA THR A 267 -6.03 -2.57 -8.27
C THR A 267 -7.09 -3.60 -7.87
N SER A 268 -8.26 -3.12 -7.53
CA SER A 268 -9.53 -3.86 -7.47
C SER A 268 -9.54 -5.07 -6.53
N LEU A 269 -8.67 -5.10 -5.54
CA LEU A 269 -8.87 -6.00 -4.41
C LEU A 269 -10.00 -5.43 -3.53
N PRO A 270 -10.93 -6.30 -3.06
CA PRO A 270 -12.19 -5.85 -2.50
C PRO A 270 -12.10 -5.40 -1.04
N GLU A 271 -12.86 -4.34 -0.68
CA GLU A 271 -13.15 -3.96 0.71
C GLU A 271 -14.15 -4.95 1.36
N GLN A 272 -14.91 -5.69 0.53
CA GLN A 272 -15.81 -6.76 0.93
C GLN A 272 -15.76 -7.90 -0.07
N LEU A 273 -15.49 -9.13 0.37
CA LEU A 273 -15.48 -10.31 -0.51
C LEU A 273 -16.84 -10.49 -1.22
N GLY A 274 -16.78 -10.60 -2.55
CA GLY A 274 -17.96 -10.64 -3.42
C GLY A 274 -18.66 -9.29 -3.60
N GLY A 275 -18.10 -8.21 -3.03
CA GLY A 275 -18.65 -6.86 -3.07
C GLY A 275 -18.19 -6.02 -4.26
N PRO A 276 -18.81 -4.85 -4.47
CA PRO A 276 -18.51 -3.96 -5.59
C PRO A 276 -17.51 -2.84 -5.25
N ARG A 277 -17.02 -2.73 -4.03
CA ARG A 277 -16.07 -1.70 -3.58
C ARG A 277 -14.66 -2.14 -3.90
N ASN A 278 -14.25 -1.92 -5.16
CA ASN A 278 -12.98 -2.40 -5.72
C ASN A 278 -12.37 -1.26 -6.52
N TRP A 279 -11.23 -0.68 -6.05
CA TRP A 279 -10.68 0.57 -6.58
C TRP A 279 -9.24 0.41 -7.04
N ASP A 280 -8.80 1.29 -7.95
CA ASP A 280 -7.41 1.32 -8.43
C ASP A 280 -6.54 2.21 -7.53
N TYR A 281 -5.56 1.62 -6.84
CA TYR A 281 -4.66 2.28 -5.90
C TYR A 281 -3.24 2.49 -6.41
N ARG A 282 -3.01 2.30 -7.70
CA ARG A 282 -1.69 2.47 -8.32
C ARG A 282 -1.35 3.94 -8.65
N TYR A 283 -2.01 4.87 -7.96
CA TYR A 283 -1.86 6.32 -8.09
C TYR A 283 -1.35 6.97 -6.81
N CYS A 284 -0.98 8.25 -6.91
CA CYS A 284 -0.40 9.03 -5.82
C CYS A 284 -1.47 9.96 -5.22
N TRP A 285 -1.98 9.64 -4.04
CA TRP A 285 -2.84 10.53 -3.25
C TRP A 285 -1.98 11.53 -2.50
N LEU A 286 -2.37 12.80 -2.53
CA LEU A 286 -1.65 13.85 -1.81
C LEU A 286 -1.71 13.65 -0.30
N ARG A 287 -2.84 13.21 0.23
CA ARG A 287 -3.07 12.84 1.63
C ARG A 287 -2.13 11.72 2.10
N ASP A 288 -2.17 10.57 1.44
CA ASP A 288 -1.41 9.36 1.83
C ASP A 288 0.10 9.64 1.79
N THR A 289 0.49 10.44 0.81
CA THR A 289 1.89 10.78 0.61
C THR A 289 2.40 11.75 1.67
N THR A 290 1.58 12.71 2.14
CA THR A 290 1.93 13.61 3.23
C THR A 290 2.26 12.83 4.51
N MET A 291 1.42 11.87 4.84
CA MET A 291 1.61 11.05 6.03
C MET A 291 2.79 10.08 5.88
N THR A 292 2.99 9.50 4.68
CA THR A 292 4.17 8.69 4.37
C THR A 292 5.46 9.49 4.56
N LEU A 293 5.46 10.73 4.11
CA LEU A 293 6.60 11.62 4.26
C LEU A 293 6.94 11.91 5.72
N GLN A 294 5.91 12.11 6.57
CA GLN A 294 6.12 12.28 8.01
C GLN A 294 6.82 11.07 8.60
N ALA A 295 6.39 9.85 8.27
CA ALA A 295 7.01 8.61 8.72
C ALA A 295 8.47 8.49 8.26
N LEU A 296 8.76 8.77 6.98
CA LEU A 296 10.11 8.74 6.41
C LEU A 296 11.03 9.77 7.07
N LEU A 297 10.59 11.03 7.24
CA LEU A 297 11.36 12.08 7.90
C LEU A 297 11.66 11.73 9.36
N ALA A 298 10.67 11.27 10.10
CA ALA A 298 10.83 10.86 11.50
C ALA A 298 11.80 9.68 11.65
N ALA A 299 11.85 8.79 10.66
CA ALA A 299 12.80 7.68 10.60
C ALA A 299 14.19 8.08 10.05
N GLY A 300 14.36 9.30 9.52
CA GLY A 300 15.63 9.85 9.07
C GLY A 300 15.90 9.83 7.57
N TYR A 301 14.89 9.52 6.74
CA TYR A 301 14.99 9.41 5.27
C TYR A 301 14.66 10.75 4.59
N THR A 302 15.64 11.64 4.54
CA THR A 302 15.46 13.00 3.99
C THR A 302 15.51 13.08 2.47
N ALA A 303 16.18 12.11 1.81
CA ALA A 303 16.28 12.07 0.35
C ALA A 303 14.93 11.77 -0.31
N GLU A 304 14.17 10.81 0.23
CA GLU A 304 12.83 10.47 -0.20
C GLU A 304 11.87 11.66 -0.02
N ALA A 305 12.00 12.34 1.11
CA ALA A 305 11.22 13.54 1.40
C ALA A 305 11.47 14.66 0.39
N ALA A 306 12.73 14.89 0.00
CA ALA A 306 13.08 15.88 -1.01
C ALA A 306 12.54 15.50 -2.39
N ALA A 307 12.71 14.24 -2.81
CA ALA A 307 12.22 13.75 -4.09
C ALA A 307 10.70 13.89 -4.22
N TRP A 308 9.98 13.54 -3.15
CA TRP A 308 8.53 13.68 -3.15
C TRP A 308 8.07 15.14 -3.14
N ARG A 309 8.71 16.03 -2.36
CA ARG A 309 8.40 17.47 -2.40
C ARG A 309 8.55 18.01 -3.83
N ASP A 310 9.61 17.64 -4.52
CA ASP A 310 9.85 18.07 -5.89
C ASP A 310 8.81 17.49 -6.86
N TRP A 311 8.36 16.25 -6.63
CA TRP A 311 7.22 15.66 -7.35
C TRP A 311 5.93 16.44 -7.08
N LEU A 312 5.62 16.72 -5.80
CA LEU A 312 4.42 17.47 -5.40
C LEU A 312 4.37 18.83 -6.07
N LEU A 313 5.46 19.60 -6.01
CA LEU A 313 5.52 20.93 -6.63
C LEU A 313 5.25 20.88 -8.14
N ARG A 314 5.70 19.83 -8.82
CA ARG A 314 5.38 19.63 -10.25
C ARG A 314 3.91 19.21 -10.46
N ALA A 315 3.38 18.32 -9.65
CA ALA A 315 2.01 17.81 -9.77
C ALA A 315 0.96 18.91 -9.54
N VAL A 316 1.19 19.77 -8.54
CA VAL A 316 0.27 20.87 -8.19
C VAL A 316 0.51 22.14 -9.00
N ALA A 317 1.53 22.17 -9.88
CA ALA A 317 1.80 23.32 -10.73
C ALA A 317 0.61 23.61 -11.66
N GLY A 318 0.13 24.86 -11.64
CA GLY A 318 -1.02 25.30 -12.43
C GLY A 318 -1.98 26.18 -11.63
N ASP A 319 -3.24 26.24 -12.06
CA ASP A 319 -4.28 26.97 -11.32
C ASP A 319 -4.61 26.20 -10.02
N PRO A 320 -4.57 26.85 -8.85
CA PRO A 320 -4.99 26.23 -7.59
C PRO A 320 -6.42 25.69 -7.59
N ALA A 321 -7.31 26.19 -8.46
CA ALA A 321 -8.67 25.67 -8.63
C ALA A 321 -8.69 24.25 -9.23
N ASP A 322 -7.64 23.86 -9.95
CA ASP A 322 -7.49 22.56 -10.60
C ASP A 322 -6.73 21.54 -9.73
N LEU A 323 -6.51 21.84 -8.44
CA LEU A 323 -5.86 20.90 -7.51
C LEU A 323 -6.71 19.64 -7.37
N GLN A 324 -6.10 18.49 -7.69
CA GLN A 324 -6.73 17.17 -7.55
C GLN A 324 -6.27 16.49 -6.26
N ILE A 325 -7.05 15.53 -5.80
CA ILE A 325 -6.73 14.72 -4.62
C ILE A 325 -5.65 13.68 -4.91
N MET A 326 -5.57 13.22 -6.16
CA MET A 326 -4.61 12.23 -6.63
C MET A 326 -4.13 12.52 -8.05
N TYR A 327 -2.98 11.97 -8.37
CA TYR A 327 -2.32 12.08 -9.66
C TYR A 327 -1.70 10.74 -10.07
N GLY A 328 -1.40 10.58 -11.37
CA GLY A 328 -0.53 9.53 -11.84
C GLY A 328 0.91 9.70 -11.32
N ILE A 329 1.72 8.66 -11.42
CA ILE A 329 3.09 8.63 -10.86
C ILE A 329 4.06 9.65 -11.47
N HIS A 330 3.76 10.18 -12.67
CA HIS A 330 4.49 11.30 -13.29
C HIS A 330 3.82 12.66 -13.07
N GLY A 331 2.66 12.70 -12.37
CA GLY A 331 1.83 13.88 -12.20
C GLY A 331 0.72 13.99 -13.25
N GLU A 332 0.34 12.88 -13.89
CA GLU A 332 -0.80 12.83 -14.83
C GLU A 332 -2.09 13.18 -14.11
N ARG A 333 -2.90 14.05 -14.72
CA ARG A 333 -4.16 14.55 -14.16
C ARG A 333 -5.39 13.75 -14.61
N ARG A 334 -5.30 13.04 -15.75
CA ARG A 334 -6.43 12.29 -16.30
C ARG A 334 -6.32 10.84 -15.87
N LEU A 335 -7.21 10.42 -14.99
CA LEU A 335 -7.28 9.08 -14.42
C LEU A 335 -8.67 8.47 -14.68
N PRO A 336 -9.09 8.31 -15.95
CA PRO A 336 -10.45 7.88 -16.28
C PRO A 336 -10.73 6.49 -15.70
N GLU A 337 -11.78 6.40 -14.87
CA GLU A 337 -12.22 5.12 -14.31
C GLU A 337 -12.91 4.30 -15.39
N MET A 338 -12.49 3.06 -15.56
CA MET A 338 -13.04 2.10 -16.52
C MET A 338 -13.19 0.73 -15.86
N GLU A 339 -14.21 -0.01 -16.26
CA GLU A 339 -14.43 -1.39 -15.83
C GLU A 339 -13.81 -2.38 -16.84
N LEU A 340 -13.25 -3.48 -16.34
CA LEU A 340 -12.70 -4.59 -17.13
C LEU A 340 -13.63 -5.80 -17.03
N PRO A 341 -14.68 -5.89 -17.88
CA PRO A 341 -15.76 -6.87 -17.70
C PRO A 341 -15.37 -8.32 -18.01
N TRP A 342 -14.17 -8.54 -18.55
CA TRP A 342 -13.66 -9.89 -18.81
C TRP A 342 -12.95 -10.53 -17.60
N LEU A 343 -12.64 -9.75 -16.55
CA LEU A 343 -12.10 -10.25 -15.29
C LEU A 343 -13.24 -10.43 -14.27
N LYS A 344 -13.20 -11.54 -13.53
CA LYS A 344 -14.23 -11.86 -12.52
C LYS A 344 -14.06 -11.07 -11.22
N GLY A 345 -12.86 -10.52 -10.99
CA GLY A 345 -12.45 -9.95 -9.72
C GLY A 345 -12.02 -11.00 -8.70
N TYR A 346 -11.26 -10.55 -7.71
CA TYR A 346 -10.78 -11.39 -6.63
C TYR A 346 -11.93 -12.07 -5.88
N GLU A 347 -11.92 -13.41 -5.82
CA GLU A 347 -13.02 -14.22 -5.24
C GLU A 347 -14.42 -13.79 -5.75
N ASN A 348 -14.55 -13.47 -7.05
CA ASN A 348 -15.76 -12.96 -7.72
C ASN A 348 -16.22 -11.59 -7.22
N SER A 349 -15.34 -10.75 -6.73
CA SER A 349 -15.60 -9.37 -6.34
C SER A 349 -15.52 -8.47 -7.57
N ALA A 350 -16.66 -8.20 -8.18
CA ALA A 350 -16.77 -7.40 -9.40
C ALA A 350 -17.47 -6.05 -9.12
N PRO A 351 -17.21 -5.03 -9.96
CA PRO A 351 -16.35 -5.00 -11.14
C PRO A 351 -14.86 -4.85 -10.82
N VAL A 352 -13.98 -5.28 -11.74
CA VAL A 352 -12.58 -4.88 -11.75
C VAL A 352 -12.46 -3.52 -12.42
N ARG A 353 -11.78 -2.56 -11.78
CA ARG A 353 -11.61 -1.18 -12.27
C ARG A 353 -10.16 -0.82 -12.48
N ILE A 354 -9.92 0.04 -13.44
CA ILE A 354 -8.67 0.77 -13.66
C ILE A 354 -8.97 2.25 -13.79
N GLY A 355 -8.02 3.11 -13.41
CA GLY A 355 -8.32 4.53 -13.22
C GLY A 355 -9.11 4.76 -11.93
N ASN A 356 -9.35 6.03 -11.57
CA ASN A 356 -10.09 6.35 -10.37
C ASN A 356 -10.89 7.65 -10.52
N GLY A 357 -12.23 7.54 -10.50
CA GLY A 357 -13.15 8.66 -10.67
C GLY A 357 -13.15 9.67 -9.51
N ALA A 358 -12.57 9.32 -8.36
CA ALA A 358 -12.42 10.25 -7.24
C ALA A 358 -11.43 11.39 -7.56
N ALA A 359 -10.58 11.24 -8.58
CA ALA A 359 -9.66 12.30 -9.02
C ALA A 359 -10.36 13.62 -9.39
N GLU A 360 -11.64 13.57 -9.76
CA GLU A 360 -12.46 14.76 -10.11
C GLU A 360 -13.24 15.35 -8.93
N GLN A 361 -13.10 14.80 -7.72
CA GLN A 361 -13.82 15.26 -6.54
C GLN A 361 -13.22 16.53 -5.95
N LEU A 362 -14.07 17.37 -5.34
CA LEU A 362 -13.62 18.45 -4.46
C LEU A 362 -13.45 17.89 -3.04
N GLN A 363 -12.25 17.96 -2.50
CA GLN A 363 -11.94 17.61 -1.11
C GLN A 363 -11.12 18.73 -0.47
N LEU A 364 -11.69 19.41 0.50
CA LEU A 364 -11.06 20.60 1.12
C LEU A 364 -9.89 20.25 2.04
N ASP A 365 -9.81 19.02 2.54
CA ASP A 365 -8.69 18.53 3.34
C ASP A 365 -7.36 18.57 2.57
N VAL A 366 -7.38 18.35 1.26
CA VAL A 366 -6.16 18.31 0.41
C VAL A 366 -5.32 19.57 0.51
N TRP A 367 -5.94 20.77 0.61
CA TRP A 367 -5.18 22.00 0.83
C TRP A 367 -4.44 22.00 2.15
N GLY A 368 -5.08 21.47 3.21
CA GLY A 368 -4.47 21.30 4.52
C GLY A 368 -3.32 20.32 4.48
N GLU A 369 -3.51 19.18 3.83
CA GLU A 369 -2.48 18.12 3.67
C GLU A 369 -1.24 18.66 2.96
N VAL A 370 -1.42 19.32 1.82
CA VAL A 370 -0.31 19.90 1.04
C VAL A 370 0.45 20.96 1.84
N LEU A 371 -0.27 21.90 2.49
CA LEU A 371 0.36 22.96 3.25
C LEU A 371 1.04 22.46 4.54
N ASP A 372 0.48 21.44 5.20
CA ASP A 372 1.12 20.76 6.33
C ASP A 372 2.40 20.05 5.90
N CYS A 373 2.35 19.30 4.81
CA CYS A 373 3.52 18.64 4.23
C CYS A 373 4.65 19.63 3.89
N LEU A 374 4.34 20.72 3.20
CA LEU A 374 5.33 21.73 2.84
C LEU A 374 5.89 22.47 4.07
N ALA A 375 5.10 22.63 5.14
CA ALA A 375 5.57 23.15 6.41
C ALA A 375 6.55 22.19 7.12
N LEU A 376 6.27 20.90 7.11
CA LEU A 376 7.16 19.86 7.67
C LEU A 376 8.50 19.80 6.94
N THR A 377 8.47 19.82 5.60
CA THR A 377 9.70 19.79 4.81
C THR A 377 10.56 21.02 5.01
N ARG A 378 9.95 22.21 5.22
CA ARG A 378 10.65 23.45 5.53
C ARG A 378 11.53 23.34 6.77
N ASN A 379 11.02 22.68 7.80
CA ASN A 379 11.74 22.54 9.07
C ASN A 379 12.77 21.42 9.06
N SER A 380 12.66 20.45 8.16
CA SER A 380 13.47 19.24 8.14
C SER A 380 14.52 19.22 7.05
N LEU A 381 14.34 19.94 5.96
CA LEU A 381 15.23 20.00 4.80
C LEU A 381 15.89 21.38 4.72
N LEU A 382 17.22 21.39 4.70
CA LEU A 382 18.06 22.62 4.52
C LEU A 382 17.93 23.18 3.08
N THR A 383 16.71 23.47 2.62
CA THR A 383 16.44 23.96 1.26
C THR A 383 15.87 25.36 1.30
N HIS A 384 16.12 26.13 0.24
CA HIS A 384 15.62 27.50 0.12
C HIS A 384 14.09 27.54 0.20
N PRO A 385 13.52 28.29 1.17
CA PRO A 385 12.06 28.33 1.39
C PRO A 385 11.27 28.97 0.24
N ASP A 386 11.92 29.79 -0.57
CA ASP A 386 11.27 30.78 -1.45
C ASP A 386 10.46 30.14 -2.60
N GLU A 387 10.98 29.08 -3.25
CA GLU A 387 10.31 28.48 -4.41
C GLU A 387 8.97 27.81 -4.06
N SER A 388 8.90 27.13 -2.91
CA SER A 388 7.66 26.48 -2.46
C SER A 388 6.68 27.44 -1.80
N TRP A 389 7.16 28.60 -1.30
CA TRP A 389 6.32 29.55 -0.58
C TRP A 389 5.31 30.26 -1.48
N ASP A 390 5.70 30.63 -2.69
CA ASP A 390 4.80 31.26 -3.67
C ASP A 390 3.64 30.31 -4.04
N VAL A 391 3.92 29.01 -4.20
CA VAL A 391 2.89 27.97 -4.42
C VAL A 391 1.96 27.88 -3.21
N GLN A 392 2.51 27.84 -1.98
CA GLN A 392 1.72 27.81 -0.75
C GLN A 392 0.80 29.05 -0.65
N CYS A 393 1.32 30.24 -0.96
CA CYS A 393 0.53 31.48 -0.98
C CYS A 393 -0.58 31.45 -2.06
N ALA A 394 -0.33 30.81 -3.22
CA ALA A 394 -1.35 30.67 -4.27
C ALA A 394 -2.46 29.72 -3.84
N LEU A 395 -2.10 28.55 -3.29
CA LEU A 395 -3.06 27.59 -2.74
C LEU A 395 -3.90 28.19 -1.62
N MET A 396 -3.26 28.92 -0.69
CA MET A 396 -3.96 29.58 0.41
C MET A 396 -4.96 30.64 -0.08
N ARG A 397 -4.59 31.49 -1.06
CA ARG A 397 -5.51 32.46 -1.66
C ARG A 397 -6.75 31.81 -2.28
N HIS A 398 -6.61 30.65 -2.89
CA HIS A 398 -7.75 29.91 -3.42
C HIS A 398 -8.62 29.34 -2.29
N LEU A 399 -8.01 28.68 -1.30
CA LEU A 399 -8.71 28.11 -0.15
C LEU A 399 -9.55 29.16 0.60
N GLU A 400 -9.06 30.40 0.73
CA GLU A 400 -9.82 31.52 1.33
C GLU A 400 -11.19 31.74 0.66
N THR A 401 -11.34 31.34 -0.60
CA THR A 401 -12.58 31.54 -1.38
C THR A 401 -13.52 30.35 -1.37
N ILE A 402 -13.05 29.17 -0.93
CA ILE A 402 -13.82 27.92 -1.02
C ILE A 402 -13.94 27.15 0.31
N TRP A 403 -13.23 27.52 1.37
CA TRP A 403 -13.16 26.75 2.61
C TRP A 403 -14.52 26.46 3.24
N ASP A 404 -15.52 27.30 3.04
CA ASP A 404 -16.87 27.19 3.57
C ASP A 404 -17.82 26.39 2.70
N GLN A 405 -17.38 25.88 1.53
CA GLN A 405 -18.18 25.05 0.65
C GLN A 405 -18.33 23.60 1.18
N PRO A 406 -19.39 22.88 0.82
CA PRO A 406 -19.47 21.43 1.02
C PRO A 406 -18.56 20.72 0.04
N ASP A 407 -18.01 19.59 0.47
CA ASP A 407 -17.07 18.79 -0.30
C ASP A 407 -17.42 17.28 -0.29
N ASN A 408 -16.56 16.42 -0.83
CA ASN A 408 -16.76 14.97 -0.86
C ASN A 408 -16.13 14.27 0.36
N GLY A 409 -15.31 15.00 1.16
CA GLY A 409 -14.64 14.49 2.34
C GLY A 409 -13.50 13.51 2.06
N LEU A 410 -12.74 13.22 3.10
CA LEU A 410 -11.55 12.37 3.10
C LEU A 410 -11.75 10.99 2.47
N TRP A 411 -12.94 10.39 2.64
CA TRP A 411 -13.27 9.04 2.23
C TRP A 411 -13.85 8.95 0.81
N GLU A 412 -13.75 10.03 0.03
CA GLU A 412 -14.13 10.01 -1.39
C GLU A 412 -15.61 9.68 -1.60
N MET A 413 -16.49 10.19 -0.71
CA MET A 413 -17.91 9.92 -0.74
C MET A 413 -18.49 10.17 -2.14
N ARG A 414 -19.18 9.19 -2.70
CA ARG A 414 -19.87 9.31 -4.00
C ARG A 414 -21.33 9.80 -3.85
N GLY A 415 -21.76 10.01 -2.60
CA GLY A 415 -23.02 10.66 -2.24
C GLY A 415 -22.96 12.19 -2.37
N PRO A 416 -23.97 12.92 -1.87
CA PRO A 416 -24.00 14.38 -1.94
C PRO A 416 -22.89 15.01 -1.10
N ARG A 417 -22.31 16.10 -1.61
CA ARG A 417 -21.32 16.89 -0.88
C ARG A 417 -21.88 17.42 0.44
N ARG A 418 -21.05 17.44 1.48
CA ARG A 418 -21.41 17.85 2.84
C ARG A 418 -20.31 18.72 3.45
N HIS A 419 -20.63 19.41 4.55
CA HIS A 419 -19.61 20.09 5.37
C HIS A 419 -18.99 19.06 6.33
N PHE A 420 -17.99 18.33 5.86
CA PHE A 420 -17.28 17.36 6.69
C PHE A 420 -16.42 18.08 7.72
N THR A 421 -16.52 17.65 8.98
CA THR A 421 -15.78 18.26 10.10
C THR A 421 -14.27 18.16 9.87
N HIS A 422 -13.77 17.01 9.43
CA HIS A 422 -12.34 16.81 9.11
C HIS A 422 -11.87 17.78 8.01
N SER A 423 -12.61 17.94 6.92
CA SER A 423 -12.26 18.87 5.84
C SER A 423 -12.13 20.31 6.34
N LYS A 424 -13.01 20.76 7.24
CA LYS A 424 -12.92 22.10 7.85
C LYS A 424 -11.73 22.21 8.82
N VAL A 425 -11.44 21.16 9.59
CA VAL A 425 -10.23 21.11 10.42
C VAL A 425 -8.98 21.24 9.57
N MET A 426 -8.91 20.54 8.43
CA MET A 426 -7.76 20.64 7.53
C MET A 426 -7.65 22.00 6.84
N ALA A 427 -8.76 22.67 6.52
CA ALA A 427 -8.74 24.06 6.08
C ALA A 427 -8.17 25.00 7.18
N TRP A 428 -8.48 24.73 8.45
CA TRP A 428 -7.85 25.41 9.59
C TRP A 428 -6.35 25.12 9.66
N VAL A 429 -5.93 23.87 9.44
CA VAL A 429 -4.51 23.46 9.39
C VAL A 429 -3.76 24.29 8.34
N ALA A 430 -4.32 24.40 7.14
CA ALA A 430 -3.75 25.22 6.08
C ALA A 430 -3.44 26.65 6.57
N ALA A 431 -4.44 27.33 7.14
CA ALA A 431 -4.28 28.69 7.65
C ALA A 431 -3.25 28.76 8.80
N ASP A 432 -3.25 27.80 9.72
CA ASP A 432 -2.30 27.71 10.84
C ASP A 432 -0.85 27.55 10.35
N ARG A 433 -0.61 26.66 9.37
CA ARG A 433 0.74 26.47 8.80
C ARG A 433 1.26 27.69 8.06
N MET A 434 0.37 28.44 7.39
CA MET A 434 0.73 29.72 6.76
C MET A 434 1.06 30.80 7.79
N VAL A 435 0.27 30.91 8.86
CA VAL A 435 0.56 31.80 9.99
C VAL A 435 1.92 31.48 10.62
N LYS A 436 2.19 30.20 10.91
CA LYS A 436 3.48 29.74 11.44
C LYS A 436 4.64 30.06 10.49
N GLY A 437 4.46 29.88 9.20
CA GLY A 437 5.46 30.24 8.18
C GLY A 437 5.89 31.71 8.27
N VAL A 438 4.94 32.62 8.47
CA VAL A 438 5.26 34.04 8.65
C VAL A 438 5.85 34.34 10.04
N ARG A 439 5.20 33.87 11.12
CA ARG A 439 5.58 34.21 12.49
C ARG A 439 6.89 33.58 12.95
N GLU A 440 7.14 32.32 12.58
CA GLU A 440 8.28 31.54 13.08
C GLU A 440 9.46 31.50 12.08
N SER A 441 9.16 31.53 10.77
CA SER A 441 10.18 31.44 9.72
C SER A 441 10.44 32.78 9.02
N GLY A 442 9.70 33.85 9.35
CA GLY A 442 9.91 35.19 8.79
C GLY A 442 9.51 35.33 7.31
N LEU A 443 8.70 34.42 6.78
CA LEU A 443 8.28 34.44 5.38
C LEU A 443 7.27 35.57 5.11
N PRO A 444 7.23 36.16 3.91
CA PRO A 444 6.33 37.26 3.60
C PRO A 444 4.87 36.79 3.44
N GLY A 445 3.90 37.51 4.04
CA GLY A 445 2.49 37.19 3.85
C GLY A 445 1.54 38.07 4.67
N PRO A 446 0.24 38.06 4.34
CA PRO A 446 -0.80 38.82 5.04
C PRO A 446 -1.23 38.10 6.34
N VAL A 447 -0.34 38.03 7.32
CA VAL A 447 -0.49 37.20 8.52
C VAL A 447 -1.77 37.51 9.30
N GLU A 448 -2.14 38.79 9.47
CA GLU A 448 -3.35 39.18 10.19
C GLU A 448 -4.62 38.66 9.49
N ARG A 449 -4.62 38.60 8.16
CA ARG A 449 -5.73 38.03 7.37
C ARG A 449 -5.83 36.53 7.59
N TRP A 450 -4.70 35.80 7.58
CA TRP A 450 -4.69 34.36 7.80
C TRP A 450 -5.01 33.98 9.26
N GLU A 451 -4.59 34.80 10.24
CA GLU A 451 -5.01 34.63 11.64
C GLU A 451 -6.52 34.79 11.79
N ALA A 452 -7.10 35.83 11.18
CA ALA A 452 -8.55 36.07 11.21
C ALA A 452 -9.33 34.92 10.54
N LEU A 453 -8.84 34.38 9.44
CA LEU A 453 -9.44 33.24 8.76
C LEU A 453 -9.34 31.96 9.62
N ARG A 454 -8.15 31.65 10.14
CA ARG A 454 -7.91 30.53 11.05
C ARG A 454 -8.89 30.54 12.24
N ASP A 455 -9.03 31.71 12.87
CA ASP A 455 -9.93 31.86 14.02
C ASP A 455 -11.41 31.80 13.61
N THR A 456 -11.75 32.17 12.38
CA THR A 456 -13.11 32.05 11.83
C THR A 456 -13.45 30.58 11.59
N ILE A 457 -12.57 29.82 10.91
CA ILE A 457 -12.75 28.39 10.68
C ILE A 457 -12.85 27.63 12.01
N ARG A 458 -11.98 27.97 12.98
CA ARG A 458 -12.05 27.34 14.32
C ARG A 458 -13.41 27.54 14.98
N ARG A 459 -13.95 28.76 14.94
CA ARG A 459 -15.29 29.07 15.51
C ARG A 459 -16.39 28.30 14.79
N ASP A 460 -16.30 28.19 13.48
CA ASP A 460 -17.26 27.47 12.65
C ASP A 460 -17.27 25.96 12.99
N VAL A 461 -16.10 25.31 13.03
CA VAL A 461 -15.96 23.90 13.42
C VAL A 461 -16.51 23.66 14.82
N MET A 462 -16.17 24.54 15.78
CA MET A 462 -16.63 24.39 17.15
C MET A 462 -18.13 24.59 17.33
N ALA A 463 -18.76 25.38 16.47
CA ALA A 463 -20.21 25.63 16.52
C ALA A 463 -21.03 24.54 15.83
N ASN A 464 -20.51 23.97 14.74
CA ASN A 464 -21.28 23.10 13.86
C ASN A 464 -20.79 21.64 13.81
N GLY A 465 -19.50 21.40 14.06
CA GLY A 465 -18.88 20.08 14.01
C GLY A 465 -18.83 19.34 15.36
N PHE A 466 -19.18 20.02 16.48
CA PHE A 466 -19.18 19.44 17.81
C PHE A 466 -20.61 19.33 18.37
N ASP A 467 -21.02 18.12 18.71
CA ASP A 467 -22.28 17.85 19.40
C ASP A 467 -22.08 17.91 20.92
N ALA A 468 -22.50 19.03 21.51
CA ALA A 468 -22.37 19.24 22.95
C ALA A 468 -23.25 18.29 23.78
N GLY A 469 -24.37 17.80 23.22
CA GLY A 469 -25.26 16.85 23.90
C GLY A 469 -24.65 15.46 24.06
N ARG A 470 -23.81 15.04 23.08
CA ARG A 470 -23.09 13.77 23.07
C ARG A 470 -21.63 13.91 23.52
N ASN A 471 -21.14 15.14 23.70
CA ASN A 471 -19.74 15.46 23.99
C ASN A 471 -18.77 14.83 22.94
N THR A 472 -19.10 14.95 21.65
CA THR A 472 -18.27 14.39 20.55
C THR A 472 -18.30 15.27 19.33
N PHE A 473 -17.21 15.28 18.56
CA PHE A 473 -17.26 15.74 17.19
C PHE A 473 -18.05 14.75 16.32
N VAL A 474 -18.62 15.23 15.21
CA VAL A 474 -19.45 14.45 14.28
C VAL A 474 -18.86 14.49 12.88
N GLN A 475 -19.17 13.50 12.03
CA GLN A 475 -18.65 13.36 10.68
C GLN A 475 -18.89 14.62 9.83
N SER A 476 -20.14 15.08 9.80
CA SER A 476 -20.53 16.27 9.04
C SER A 476 -21.55 17.10 9.79
N TYR A 477 -21.60 18.40 9.48
CA TYR A 477 -22.45 19.37 10.16
C TYR A 477 -23.94 18.98 10.10
N GLY A 478 -24.59 19.10 11.26
CA GLY A 478 -26.02 18.83 11.40
C GLY A 478 -26.42 17.35 11.39
N ARG A 479 -25.45 16.44 11.48
CA ARG A 479 -25.68 14.98 11.48
C ARG A 479 -24.98 14.32 12.67
N PRO A 480 -25.53 13.22 13.18
CA PRO A 480 -24.99 12.57 14.39
C PRO A 480 -23.90 11.52 14.14
N GLU A 481 -23.64 11.16 12.87
CA GLU A 481 -22.74 10.08 12.51
C GLU A 481 -21.30 10.38 12.94
N LEU A 482 -20.57 9.33 13.35
CA LEU A 482 -19.16 9.39 13.71
C LEU A 482 -18.25 9.05 12.51
N ASP A 483 -17.00 9.48 12.61
CA ASP A 483 -15.97 9.28 11.61
C ASP A 483 -14.61 9.10 12.27
N ALA A 484 -13.83 8.14 11.81
CA ALA A 484 -12.50 7.86 12.35
C ALA A 484 -11.51 9.03 12.18
N SER A 485 -11.68 9.86 11.13
CA SER A 485 -10.83 11.02 10.89
C SER A 485 -10.88 12.06 12.01
N LEU A 486 -11.91 12.04 12.85
CA LEU A 486 -12.02 12.89 14.03
C LEU A 486 -10.93 12.61 15.07
N LEU A 487 -10.32 11.41 15.05
CA LEU A 487 -9.15 11.05 15.86
C LEU A 487 -7.90 11.86 15.50
N LEU A 488 -7.85 12.44 14.30
CA LEU A 488 -6.75 13.28 13.82
C LEU A 488 -6.77 14.71 14.38
N ILE A 489 -7.89 15.16 14.97
CA ILE A 489 -8.06 16.52 15.51
C ILE A 489 -6.90 16.95 16.44
N PRO A 490 -6.49 16.15 17.45
CA PRO A 490 -5.36 16.50 18.31
C PRO A 490 -4.01 16.41 17.57
N ARG A 491 -3.85 15.47 16.65
CA ARG A 491 -2.60 15.26 15.90
C ARG A 491 -2.20 16.48 15.07
N VAL A 492 -3.16 17.12 14.41
CA VAL A 492 -2.92 18.32 13.60
C VAL A 492 -2.82 19.60 14.43
N GLY A 493 -3.05 19.51 15.75
CA GLY A 493 -2.95 20.61 16.70
C GLY A 493 -4.18 21.52 16.76
N PHE A 494 -5.33 21.08 16.25
CA PHE A 494 -6.58 21.84 16.33
C PHE A 494 -7.08 21.99 17.78
N LEU A 495 -7.01 20.93 18.57
CA LEU A 495 -7.23 20.92 20.01
C LEU A 495 -6.12 20.13 20.71
N PRO A 496 -5.81 20.43 21.99
CA PRO A 496 -4.93 19.59 22.80
C PRO A 496 -5.50 18.18 22.96
N PRO A 497 -4.64 17.13 23.06
CA PRO A 497 -5.10 15.75 23.20
C PRO A 497 -5.84 15.45 24.51
N ASP A 498 -5.63 16.24 25.55
CA ASP A 498 -6.31 16.20 26.85
C ASP A 498 -7.59 17.05 26.93
N ASP A 499 -7.98 17.72 25.83
CA ASP A 499 -9.23 18.50 25.79
C ASP A 499 -10.45 17.56 26.02
N PRO A 500 -11.39 17.91 26.90
CA PRO A 500 -12.56 17.08 27.21
C PRO A 500 -13.39 16.68 25.98
N ARG A 501 -13.40 17.48 24.92
CA ARG A 501 -14.11 17.21 23.66
C ARG A 501 -13.38 16.14 22.82
N VAL A 502 -12.05 16.15 22.86
CA VAL A 502 -11.22 15.11 22.24
C VAL A 502 -11.42 13.79 22.96
N ILE A 503 -11.36 13.80 24.30
CA ILE A 503 -11.61 12.61 25.13
C ILE A 503 -13.00 12.04 24.85
N GLY A 504 -14.05 12.89 24.85
CA GLY A 504 -15.41 12.44 24.55
C GLY A 504 -15.56 11.86 23.13
N THR A 505 -14.82 12.41 22.15
CA THR A 505 -14.80 11.87 20.77
C THR A 505 -14.13 10.50 20.72
N ILE A 506 -13.00 10.31 21.39
CA ILE A 506 -12.32 9.00 21.51
C ILE A 506 -13.27 7.97 22.11
N GLU A 507 -13.93 8.32 23.24
CA GLU A 507 -14.88 7.42 23.92
C GLU A 507 -16.11 7.09 23.05
N ALA A 508 -16.62 8.05 22.29
CA ALA A 508 -17.74 7.83 21.38
C ALA A 508 -17.33 6.88 20.23
N ILE A 509 -16.16 7.08 19.62
CA ILE A 509 -15.63 6.22 18.56
C ILE A 509 -15.40 4.80 19.10
N GLN A 510 -14.78 4.64 20.26
CA GLN A 510 -14.59 3.31 20.88
C GLN A 510 -15.91 2.58 21.14
N ARG A 511 -16.95 3.30 21.53
CA ARG A 511 -18.26 2.72 21.86
C ARG A 511 -19.09 2.40 20.63
N GLU A 512 -19.04 3.25 19.58
CA GLU A 512 -20.03 3.23 18.48
C GLU A 512 -19.42 2.90 17.12
N LEU A 513 -18.09 3.08 16.94
CA LEU A 513 -17.44 2.94 15.62
C LEU A 513 -16.36 1.85 15.63
N THR A 514 -16.46 0.83 16.47
CA THR A 514 -15.52 -0.29 16.47
C THR A 514 -16.20 -1.62 16.23
N GLU A 515 -15.47 -2.57 15.64
CA GLU A 515 -15.78 -3.99 15.55
C GLU A 515 -14.60 -4.79 16.12
N ASP A 516 -14.84 -5.59 17.15
CA ASP A 516 -13.80 -6.27 17.95
C ASP A 516 -12.66 -5.35 18.42
N GLY A 517 -12.97 -4.07 18.67
CA GLY A 517 -12.00 -3.06 19.12
C GLY A 517 -11.15 -2.43 18.02
N PHE A 518 -11.30 -2.85 16.76
CA PHE A 518 -10.74 -2.17 15.59
C PHE A 518 -11.72 -1.13 15.04
N VAL A 519 -11.21 -0.04 14.48
CA VAL A 519 -12.00 1.13 14.11
C VAL A 519 -12.44 1.05 12.64
N LEU A 520 -13.75 1.23 12.39
CA LEU A 520 -14.33 1.46 11.07
C LEU A 520 -14.04 2.89 10.60
N ARG A 521 -13.94 3.15 9.30
CA ARG A 521 -13.88 4.52 8.75
C ARG A 521 -15.11 5.34 9.19
N TYR A 522 -16.25 4.80 8.95
CA TYR A 522 -17.60 5.27 9.30
C TYR A 522 -18.54 4.05 9.23
N ARG A 523 -19.82 4.21 9.49
CA ARG A 523 -20.81 3.15 9.26
C ARG A 523 -21.49 3.35 7.89
N PRO A 524 -21.23 2.50 6.87
CA PRO A 524 -21.77 2.66 5.52
C PRO A 524 -23.30 2.78 5.50
N ALA A 525 -24.00 1.99 6.32
CA ALA A 525 -25.46 2.01 6.42
C ALA A 525 -26.03 3.34 6.96
N GLU A 526 -25.25 4.16 7.66
CA GLU A 526 -25.65 5.42 8.28
C GLU A 526 -25.19 6.64 7.49
N SER A 527 -24.05 6.53 6.78
CA SER A 527 -23.33 7.69 6.22
C SER A 527 -23.80 8.15 4.84
N ASP A 528 -24.64 7.37 4.11
CA ASP A 528 -25.11 7.70 2.75
C ASP A 528 -23.93 8.10 1.84
N ASP A 529 -22.96 7.19 1.73
CA ASP A 529 -21.73 7.39 0.95
C ASP A 529 -21.93 7.26 -0.57
N GLY A 530 -23.12 6.87 -1.00
CA GLY A 530 -23.48 6.70 -2.40
C GLY A 530 -23.01 5.37 -3.01
N LEU A 531 -22.56 4.42 -2.18
CA LEU A 531 -22.05 3.12 -2.61
C LEU A 531 -22.84 1.97 -1.99
N PRO A 532 -23.11 0.88 -2.73
CA PRO A 532 -23.67 -0.33 -2.17
C PRO A 532 -22.60 -1.17 -1.44
N GLY A 533 -23.05 -2.09 -0.58
CA GLY A 533 -22.19 -3.03 0.13
C GLY A 533 -21.69 -2.51 1.48
N ASP A 534 -20.88 -3.33 2.12
CA ASP A 534 -20.22 -3.09 3.40
C ASP A 534 -18.72 -3.08 3.19
N GLU A 535 -17.92 -2.89 4.24
CA GLU A 535 -16.46 -2.85 4.21
C GLU A 535 -15.87 -3.51 5.46
N GLY A 536 -14.58 -3.83 5.42
CA GLY A 536 -13.81 -4.26 6.59
C GLY A 536 -13.48 -3.10 7.52
N VAL A 537 -12.72 -3.37 8.59
CA VAL A 537 -12.13 -2.31 9.41
C VAL A 537 -10.89 -1.76 8.70
N PHE A 538 -10.84 -0.45 8.50
CA PHE A 538 -9.72 0.22 7.86
C PHE A 538 -8.55 0.31 8.84
N LEU A 539 -7.44 -0.38 8.56
CA LEU A 539 -6.35 -0.56 9.52
C LEU A 539 -5.76 0.76 10.02
N ALA A 540 -5.59 1.74 9.14
CA ALA A 540 -5.06 3.06 9.51
C ALA A 540 -5.90 3.76 10.59
N CYS A 541 -7.24 3.60 10.57
CA CYS A 541 -8.12 4.19 11.58
C CYS A 541 -7.86 3.64 12.98
N SER A 542 -7.52 2.35 13.07
CA SER A 542 -7.15 1.72 14.34
C SER A 542 -5.78 2.21 14.85
N PHE A 543 -4.82 2.47 13.96
CA PHE A 543 -3.56 3.14 14.33
C PHE A 543 -3.80 4.58 14.80
N TRP A 544 -4.72 5.33 14.18
CA TRP A 544 -5.09 6.67 14.69
C TRP A 544 -5.69 6.61 16.09
N LEU A 545 -6.44 5.56 16.41
CA LEU A 545 -6.93 5.34 17.78
C LEU A 545 -5.77 5.06 18.75
N VAL A 546 -4.74 4.31 18.34
CA VAL A 546 -3.51 4.11 19.14
C VAL A 546 -2.89 5.46 19.52
N GLU A 547 -2.70 6.34 18.54
CA GLU A 547 -2.10 7.66 18.73
C GLU A 547 -2.99 8.59 19.61
N ALA A 548 -4.30 8.58 19.34
CA ALA A 548 -5.26 9.37 20.13
C ALA A 548 -5.34 8.91 21.59
N LEU A 549 -5.33 7.61 21.86
CA LEU A 549 -5.27 7.04 23.22
C LEU A 549 -3.97 7.43 23.93
N LEU A 550 -2.85 7.36 23.23
CA LEU A 550 -1.54 7.75 23.77
C LEU A 550 -1.53 9.22 24.17
N GLY A 551 -2.00 10.11 23.27
CA GLY A 551 -2.13 11.54 23.54
C GLY A 551 -3.07 11.85 24.70
N ALA A 552 -4.11 11.05 24.90
CA ALA A 552 -5.06 11.14 26.03
C ALA A 552 -4.51 10.55 27.35
N GLY A 553 -3.25 10.06 27.38
CA GLY A 553 -2.63 9.44 28.54
C GLY A 553 -3.07 8.00 28.83
N ARG A 554 -3.79 7.35 27.90
CA ARG A 554 -4.27 5.95 28.03
C ARG A 554 -3.23 4.96 27.49
N HIS A 555 -2.03 5.00 28.03
CA HIS A 555 -0.82 4.33 27.52
C HIS A 555 -0.97 2.81 27.34
N GLU A 556 -1.53 2.12 28.34
CA GLU A 556 -1.68 0.65 28.31
C GLU A 556 -2.68 0.20 27.24
N GLU A 557 -3.76 0.94 27.05
CA GLU A 557 -4.75 0.65 26.01
C GLU A 557 -4.18 0.89 24.62
N SER A 558 -3.44 2.00 24.46
CA SER A 558 -2.72 2.33 23.24
C SER A 558 -1.75 1.21 22.84
N ARG A 559 -0.88 0.79 23.76
CA ARG A 559 0.09 -0.30 23.53
C ARG A 559 -0.61 -1.61 23.17
N LYS A 560 -1.63 -2.01 23.93
CA LYS A 560 -2.37 -3.25 23.69
C LYS A 560 -3.04 -3.26 22.31
N LEU A 561 -3.63 -2.15 21.89
CA LEU A 561 -4.23 -2.04 20.55
C LEU A 561 -3.16 -2.14 19.47
N PHE A 562 -2.02 -1.45 19.64
CA PHE A 562 -0.91 -1.51 18.70
C PHE A 562 -0.36 -2.94 18.54
N GLU A 563 -0.17 -3.67 19.62
CA GLU A 563 0.32 -5.05 19.59
C GLU A 563 -0.67 -5.97 18.84
N ARG A 564 -1.97 -5.82 19.07
CA ARG A 564 -3.01 -6.53 18.30
C ARG A 564 -2.94 -6.20 16.80
N LEU A 565 -2.68 -4.94 16.43
CA LEU A 565 -2.53 -4.55 15.02
C LEU A 565 -1.27 -5.15 14.39
N LEU A 566 -0.18 -5.32 15.14
CA LEU A 566 1.01 -6.01 14.67
C LEU A 566 0.75 -7.50 14.36
N GLU A 567 -0.18 -8.15 15.07
CA GLU A 567 -0.56 -9.54 14.83
C GLU A 567 -1.33 -9.73 13.51
N LEU A 568 -1.89 -8.67 12.93
CA LEU A 568 -2.61 -8.72 11.65
C LEU A 568 -1.68 -8.71 10.42
N ARG A 569 -0.38 -8.43 10.61
CA ARG A 569 0.61 -8.53 9.53
C ARG A 569 0.69 -9.99 9.04
N ASN A 570 0.94 -10.15 7.75
CA ASN A 570 1.20 -11.48 7.22
C ASN A 570 2.58 -12.02 7.67
N ASP A 571 2.92 -13.24 7.26
CA ASP A 571 4.15 -13.95 7.62
C ASP A 571 5.45 -13.22 7.23
N VAL A 572 5.39 -12.30 6.27
CA VAL A 572 6.52 -11.46 5.83
C VAL A 572 6.39 -9.99 6.27
N GLY A 573 5.43 -9.69 7.15
CA GLY A 573 5.28 -8.40 7.81
C GLY A 573 4.52 -7.35 6.99
N LEU A 574 3.71 -7.74 5.99
CA LEU A 574 2.92 -6.84 5.17
C LEU A 574 1.49 -6.67 5.71
N LEU A 575 0.93 -5.49 5.43
CA LEU A 575 -0.45 -5.13 5.72
C LEU A 575 -1.16 -4.69 4.42
N SER A 576 -2.40 -5.13 4.26
CA SER A 576 -3.34 -4.60 3.28
C SER A 576 -4.07 -3.37 3.82
N GLU A 577 -5.07 -2.91 3.11
CA GLU A 577 -5.92 -1.77 3.46
C GLU A 577 -6.80 -2.04 4.68
N GLU A 578 -7.46 -3.19 4.70
CA GLU A 578 -8.52 -3.52 5.64
C GLU A 578 -8.37 -4.92 6.23
N TRP A 579 -9.13 -5.14 7.30
CA TRP A 579 -9.25 -6.44 7.95
C TRP A 579 -10.72 -6.83 8.08
N ALA A 580 -11.07 -8.02 7.59
CA ALA A 580 -12.36 -8.65 7.79
C ALA A 580 -12.41 -9.33 9.16
N VAL A 581 -12.92 -8.66 10.18
CA VAL A 581 -12.94 -9.17 11.58
C VAL A 581 -13.57 -10.55 11.68
N ARG A 582 -14.72 -10.76 11.02
CA ARG A 582 -15.47 -12.03 11.08
C ARG A 582 -14.78 -13.17 10.33
N ALA A 583 -14.12 -12.85 9.22
CA ALA A 583 -13.44 -13.85 8.38
C ALA A 583 -12.00 -14.11 8.85
N GLY A 584 -11.42 -13.23 9.66
CA GLY A 584 -10.02 -13.30 10.08
C GLY A 584 -9.05 -13.19 8.91
N ARG A 585 -9.30 -12.25 7.96
CA ARG A 585 -8.56 -12.11 6.71
C ARG A 585 -8.26 -10.67 6.37
N GLN A 586 -7.15 -10.45 5.68
CA GLN A 586 -6.84 -9.17 5.04
C GLN A 586 -7.77 -8.91 3.85
N LEU A 587 -8.13 -7.65 3.63
CA LEU A 587 -8.95 -7.15 2.53
C LEU A 587 -8.34 -5.90 1.91
N GLY A 588 -8.86 -5.50 0.75
CA GLY A 588 -8.44 -4.30 0.03
C GLY A 588 -7.07 -4.43 -0.64
N ASN A 589 -6.62 -3.35 -1.23
CA ASN A 589 -5.38 -3.33 -1.99
C ASN A 589 -4.13 -3.54 -1.12
N THR A 590 -3.10 -4.23 -1.66
CA THR A 590 -1.93 -4.70 -0.89
C THR A 590 -0.62 -4.56 -1.67
N PRO A 591 0.55 -4.39 -0.95
CA PRO A 591 0.62 -3.81 0.39
C PRO A 591 0.14 -2.36 0.36
N GLN A 592 -0.50 -1.90 1.45
CA GLN A 592 -1.12 -0.57 1.49
C GLN A 592 -0.22 0.43 2.21
N ALA A 593 0.11 1.54 1.54
CA ALA A 593 0.94 2.60 2.10
C ALA A 593 0.36 3.18 3.39
N PHE A 594 -0.96 3.39 3.43
CA PHE A 594 -1.66 3.98 4.56
C PHE A 594 -1.48 3.15 5.84
N SER A 595 -1.65 1.82 5.75
CA SER A 595 -1.46 0.90 6.89
C SER A 595 -0.01 0.89 7.37
N HIS A 596 0.96 0.92 6.45
CA HIS A 596 2.38 0.88 6.77
C HIS A 596 2.92 2.17 7.38
N PHE A 597 2.54 3.36 6.87
CA PHE A 597 3.01 4.58 7.51
C PHE A 597 2.34 4.80 8.88
N ALA A 598 1.06 4.43 9.02
CA ALA A 598 0.37 4.51 10.31
C ALA A 598 1.03 3.61 11.36
N LEU A 599 1.45 2.40 10.99
CA LEU A 599 2.25 1.54 11.86
C LEU A 599 3.55 2.24 12.29
N VAL A 600 4.30 2.83 11.34
CA VAL A 600 5.57 3.51 11.65
C VAL A 600 5.36 4.68 12.60
N THR A 601 4.37 5.54 12.36
CA THR A 601 4.13 6.71 13.22
C THR A 601 3.68 6.32 14.62
N SER A 602 2.77 5.35 14.74
CA SER A 602 2.31 4.84 16.04
C SER A 602 3.45 4.19 16.84
N ALA A 603 4.31 3.40 16.18
CA ALA A 603 5.49 2.80 16.82
C ALA A 603 6.47 3.85 17.35
N LEU A 604 6.69 4.93 16.56
CA LEU A 604 7.55 6.05 16.96
C LEU A 604 7.01 6.79 18.17
N GLU A 605 5.72 7.09 18.20
CA GLU A 605 5.08 7.78 19.31
C GLU A 605 5.11 6.96 20.60
N LEU A 606 4.83 5.66 20.50
CA LEU A 606 4.93 4.72 21.64
C LEU A 606 6.36 4.63 22.18
N HIS A 607 7.37 4.61 21.28
CA HIS A 607 8.77 4.61 21.70
C HIS A 607 9.15 5.91 22.41
N GLN A 608 8.76 7.08 21.87
CA GLN A 608 9.01 8.37 22.50
C GLN A 608 8.34 8.50 23.88
N ASP A 609 7.11 8.00 24.01
CA ASP A 609 6.42 7.97 25.30
C ASP A 609 7.18 7.13 26.33
N THR A 610 7.62 5.93 25.93
CA THR A 610 8.41 5.05 26.80
C THR A 610 9.69 5.74 27.29
N VAL A 611 10.41 6.43 26.38
CA VAL A 611 11.62 7.18 26.74
C VAL A 611 11.29 8.32 27.71
N ARG A 612 10.28 9.14 27.44
CA ARG A 612 9.89 10.26 28.32
C ARG A 612 9.51 9.78 29.73
N ARG A 613 8.82 8.64 29.84
CA ARG A 613 8.40 8.07 31.14
C ARG A 613 9.57 7.47 31.91
N SER A 614 10.58 6.91 31.22
CA SER A 614 11.79 6.41 31.86
C SER A 614 12.69 7.52 32.39
N ASP A 615 12.70 8.69 31.75
CA ASP A 615 13.48 9.85 32.15
C ASP A 615 12.83 10.70 33.25
N THR A 616 11.56 10.43 33.59
CA THR A 616 10.86 11.13 34.66
C THR A 616 11.28 10.52 36.02
N PRO A 617 11.92 11.28 36.94
CA PRO A 617 12.34 10.76 38.24
C PRO A 617 11.12 10.27 39.03
N ILE A 618 11.18 9.05 39.55
CA ILE A 618 10.18 8.54 40.50
C ILE A 618 10.17 9.49 41.71
N PRO A 619 9.04 10.13 42.06
CA PRO A 619 8.95 10.94 43.29
C PRO A 619 9.39 10.06 44.48
N PRO A 620 10.24 10.57 45.39
CA PRO A 620 10.60 9.80 46.55
C PRO A 620 9.32 9.42 47.33
N GLU A 621 9.14 8.12 47.54
CA GLU A 621 8.07 7.64 48.44
C GLU A 621 8.11 8.45 49.72
N SER A 622 7.00 9.06 50.07
CA SER A 622 6.83 9.73 51.36
C SER A 622 7.05 8.68 52.45
N VAL A 623 8.25 8.68 53.04
CA VAL A 623 8.55 7.88 54.23
C VAL A 623 7.59 8.33 55.31
N GLY A 624 6.54 7.55 55.52
CA GLY A 624 5.60 7.76 56.59
C GLY A 624 6.35 7.67 57.91
N THR A 625 6.55 8.79 58.54
CA THR A 625 6.96 8.86 59.96
C THR A 625 5.86 8.22 60.81
N ARG A 626 6.21 7.11 61.44
CA ARG A 626 5.46 6.54 62.56
C ARG A 626 5.70 7.38 63.81
#